data_a0fc1572b7e9236eb725820c940cc378
#
_entry.id   a0fc1572b7e9236eb725820c940cc378
#
_cell.length_a   1.000
_cell.length_b   1.000
_cell.length_c   1.000
_cell.angle_alpha   90.00
_cell.angle_beta   90.00
_cell.angle_gamma   90.00
#
_symmetry.space_group_name_H-M   'P 1'
#
loop_
_entity.id
_entity.type
_entity.pdbx_description
1 polymer ?
#
loop_
_entity_poly.entity_id
_entity_poly.type
_entity_poly.pdbx_seq_one_letter_code
_entity_poly.pdbx_strand_id
1 'polypeptide(L)'
;MRATGGTAAGQLAFVRGFTRYQWLVFFVVWAGWSLDATDFGLFSLVLRPALTELLGGQPTIADIGRVGGILSTVGLLGWSLGGFLFGIIADYIGRVRALALSILIYSVFTGLQGLSHSPLELGIYRFFAGVGTGAEIIVGIPLVAEAFAEIHRAKILGVMMTGGAMGSIIGGQVYALIGGYGWRYVFFLGIVPAILLAVIRRRMFEPERFADVQQRRRSS
;
A
#
# COMPACT_ATOMS: atom_id res chain seq x y z
N MET A 1 3.29 40.85 -4.15
CA MET A 1 3.14 39.46 -3.84
C MET A 1 2.24 39.36 -2.60
N ARG A 2 0.92 39.21 -2.79
CA ARG A 2 -0.04 39.12 -1.65
C ARG A 2 -0.27 37.63 -1.35
N ALA A 3 0.22 37.19 -0.21
CA ALA A 3 -0.13 35.89 0.35
C ALA A 3 -1.59 35.93 0.82
N THR A 4 -2.50 35.36 0.04
CA THR A 4 -3.87 35.12 0.47
C THR A 4 -3.86 33.94 1.44
N GLY A 5 -3.79 34.26 2.73
CA GLY A 5 -4.06 33.31 3.80
C GLY A 5 -5.48 32.77 3.62
N GLY A 6 -5.60 31.52 3.16
CA GLY A 6 -6.88 30.86 3.05
C GLY A 6 -7.49 30.70 4.44
N THR A 7 -8.56 31.41 4.72
CA THR A 7 -9.32 31.31 5.97
C THR A 7 -9.86 29.89 6.12
N ALA A 8 -9.95 29.37 7.36
CA ALA A 8 -10.52 28.06 7.67
C ALA A 8 -11.89 27.83 6.99
N ALA A 9 -12.68 28.90 6.80
CA ALA A 9 -13.91 28.87 6.03
C ALA A 9 -13.73 28.53 4.55
N GLY A 10 -12.66 28.99 3.89
CA GLY A 10 -12.33 28.63 2.51
C GLY A 10 -11.84 27.18 2.37
N GLN A 11 -11.19 26.64 3.41
CA GLN A 11 -10.76 25.24 3.44
C GLN A 11 -11.94 24.29 3.66
N LEU A 12 -12.92 24.68 4.49
CA LEU A 12 -14.16 23.90 4.69
C LEU A 12 -15.10 23.96 3.48
N ALA A 13 -15.13 25.07 2.75
CA ALA A 13 -15.88 25.18 1.49
C ALA A 13 -15.33 24.27 0.39
N PHE A 14 -14.01 24.03 0.39
CA PHE A 14 -13.34 23.10 -0.52
C PHE A 14 -13.85 21.66 -0.35
N VAL A 15 -14.10 21.22 0.87
CA VAL A 15 -14.51 19.84 1.22
C VAL A 15 -16.00 19.59 0.94
N ARG A 16 -16.84 20.63 0.98
CA ARG A 16 -18.31 20.52 0.85
C ARG A 16 -18.81 20.23 -0.58
N GLY A 17 -17.94 20.32 -1.58
CA GLY A 17 -18.30 20.12 -2.99
C GLY A 17 -18.09 18.69 -3.52
N PHE A 18 -17.52 17.78 -2.73
CA PHE A 18 -17.21 16.44 -3.22
C PHE A 18 -18.35 15.44 -3.04
N THR A 19 -18.51 14.57 -4.05
CA THR A 19 -19.49 13.49 -4.04
C THR A 19 -19.08 12.37 -3.05
N ARG A 20 -20.05 11.54 -2.64
CA ARG A 20 -19.76 10.35 -1.81
C ARG A 20 -18.80 9.40 -2.49
N TYR A 21 -18.85 9.29 -3.82
CA TYR A 21 -17.93 8.45 -4.59
C TYR A 21 -16.49 9.00 -4.55
N GLN A 22 -16.31 10.30 -4.71
CA GLN A 22 -14.97 10.93 -4.62
C GLN A 22 -14.33 10.69 -3.25
N TRP A 23 -15.09 10.83 -2.18
CA TRP A 23 -14.62 10.51 -0.84
C TRP A 23 -14.28 9.04 -0.67
N LEU A 24 -15.09 8.13 -1.22
CA LEU A 24 -14.80 6.70 -1.20
C LEU A 24 -13.47 6.40 -1.90
N VAL A 25 -13.27 6.91 -3.12
CA VAL A 25 -12.03 6.74 -3.88
C VAL A 25 -10.83 7.27 -3.09
N PHE A 26 -10.95 8.49 -2.55
CA PHE A 26 -9.88 9.10 -1.77
C PHE A 26 -9.50 8.25 -0.55
N PHE A 27 -10.47 7.90 0.31
CA PHE A 27 -10.20 7.17 1.54
C PHE A 27 -9.69 5.75 1.27
N VAL A 28 -10.17 5.09 0.25
CA VAL A 28 -9.73 3.73 -0.09
C VAL A 28 -8.28 3.73 -0.59
N VAL A 29 -7.90 4.68 -1.45
CA VAL A 29 -6.52 4.80 -1.92
C VAL A 29 -5.60 5.31 -0.81
N TRP A 30 -6.05 6.28 0.00
CA TRP A 30 -5.31 6.76 1.16
C TRP A 30 -5.06 5.66 2.19
N ALA A 31 -6.07 4.82 2.48
CA ALA A 31 -5.94 3.68 3.37
C ALA A 31 -5.00 2.61 2.80
N GLY A 32 -5.06 2.34 1.48
CA GLY A 32 -4.12 1.44 0.81
C GLY A 32 -2.68 1.90 1.00
N TRP A 33 -2.41 3.17 0.69
CA TRP A 33 -1.09 3.76 0.89
C TRP A 33 -0.64 3.75 2.36
N SER A 34 -1.56 3.95 3.30
CA SER A 34 -1.26 3.84 4.73
C SER A 34 -0.91 2.41 5.13
N LEU A 35 -1.59 1.41 4.59
CA LEU A 35 -1.30 -0.01 4.85
C LEU A 35 0.06 -0.42 4.31
N ASP A 36 0.44 0.05 3.10
CA ASP A 36 1.77 -0.18 2.54
C ASP A 36 2.86 0.38 3.45
N ALA A 37 2.71 1.64 3.87
CA ALA A 37 3.67 2.27 4.78
C ALA A 37 3.72 1.57 6.15
N THR A 38 2.57 1.07 6.62
CA THR A 38 2.50 0.25 7.84
C THR A 38 3.32 -1.03 7.68
N ASP A 39 3.15 -1.76 6.56
CA ASP A 39 3.89 -3.00 6.28
C ASP A 39 5.41 -2.77 6.21
N PHE A 40 5.85 -1.75 5.47
CA PHE A 40 7.27 -1.38 5.42
C PHE A 40 7.83 -1.04 6.80
N GLY A 41 7.09 -0.28 7.60
CA GLY A 41 7.46 0.06 8.97
C GLY A 41 7.53 -1.17 9.88
N LEU A 42 6.51 -2.01 9.86
CA LEU A 42 6.46 -3.25 10.64
C LEU A 42 7.58 -4.21 10.26
N PHE A 43 7.83 -4.40 8.95
CA PHE A 43 8.93 -5.23 8.49
C PHE A 43 10.27 -4.79 9.07
N SER A 44 10.55 -3.48 9.06
CA SER A 44 11.78 -2.93 9.63
C SER A 44 11.91 -3.20 11.14
N LEU A 45 10.81 -3.11 11.87
CA LEU A 45 10.78 -3.34 13.33
C LEU A 45 10.91 -4.82 13.69
N VAL A 46 10.30 -5.72 12.91
CA VAL A 46 10.36 -7.17 13.16
C VAL A 46 11.61 -7.84 12.59
N LEU A 47 12.38 -7.16 11.76
CA LEU A 47 13.51 -7.73 11.04
C LEU A 47 14.56 -8.32 11.98
N ARG A 48 14.91 -7.59 13.04
CA ARG A 48 15.90 -8.07 14.02
C ARG A 48 15.42 -9.31 14.78
N PRO A 49 14.27 -9.33 15.45
CA PRO A 49 13.81 -10.53 16.14
C PRO A 49 13.56 -11.71 15.18
N ALA A 50 13.05 -11.46 13.97
CA ALA A 50 12.86 -12.50 12.97
C ALA A 50 14.18 -13.13 12.52
N LEU A 51 15.19 -12.35 12.18
CA LEU A 51 16.48 -12.86 11.73
C LEU A 51 17.27 -13.51 12.86
N THR A 52 17.13 -13.04 14.11
CA THR A 52 17.75 -13.71 15.26
C THR A 52 17.24 -15.14 15.40
N GLU A 53 15.95 -15.38 15.17
CA GLU A 53 15.36 -16.71 15.20
C GLU A 53 15.69 -17.54 13.94
N LEU A 54 15.50 -16.96 12.74
CA LEU A 54 15.61 -17.68 11.47
C LEU A 54 17.05 -18.05 11.07
N LEU A 55 18.06 -17.28 11.52
CA LEU A 55 19.46 -17.60 11.27
C LEU A 55 19.98 -18.69 12.24
N GLY A 56 19.31 -18.86 13.39
CA GLY A 56 19.75 -19.81 14.43
C GLY A 56 21.05 -19.39 15.11
N GLY A 57 21.37 -20.02 16.23
CA GLY A 57 22.60 -19.70 16.97
C GLY A 57 22.57 -18.31 17.60
N GLN A 58 23.71 -17.60 17.52
CA GLN A 58 23.87 -16.23 18.00
C GLN A 58 24.37 -15.34 16.85
N PRO A 59 23.49 -14.90 15.92
CA PRO A 59 23.90 -14.08 14.79
C PRO A 59 24.45 -12.73 15.27
N THR A 60 25.53 -12.28 14.66
CA THR A 60 26.08 -10.97 14.95
C THR A 60 25.19 -9.85 14.40
N ILE A 61 25.39 -8.63 14.89
CA ILE A 61 24.69 -7.46 14.33
C ILE A 61 25.00 -7.30 12.83
N ALA A 62 26.22 -7.66 12.40
CA ALA A 62 26.63 -7.61 11.01
C ALA A 62 25.87 -8.64 10.15
N ASP A 63 25.64 -9.85 10.64
CA ASP A 63 24.86 -10.88 9.95
C ASP A 63 23.43 -10.45 9.76
N ILE A 64 22.80 -9.93 10.82
CA ILE A 64 21.43 -9.39 10.78
C ILE A 64 21.34 -8.21 9.79
N GLY A 65 22.32 -7.30 9.83
CA GLY A 65 22.37 -6.16 8.91
C GLY A 65 22.52 -6.59 7.45
N ARG A 66 23.40 -7.55 7.17
CA ARG A 66 23.64 -8.07 5.82
C ARG A 66 22.40 -8.78 5.26
N VAL A 67 21.85 -9.73 5.98
CA VAL A 67 20.68 -10.48 5.53
C VAL A 67 19.46 -9.58 5.48
N GLY A 68 19.27 -8.72 6.47
CA GLY A 68 18.18 -7.74 6.50
C GLY A 68 18.22 -6.74 5.35
N GLY A 69 19.42 -6.28 4.97
CA GLY A 69 19.62 -5.44 3.78
C GLY A 69 19.22 -6.15 2.49
N ILE A 70 19.60 -7.44 2.34
CA ILE A 70 19.17 -8.26 1.19
C ILE A 70 17.65 -8.40 1.15
N LEU A 71 17.02 -8.75 2.27
CA LEU A 71 15.56 -8.93 2.34
C LEU A 71 14.81 -7.63 2.02
N SER A 72 15.29 -6.50 2.52
CA SER A 72 14.72 -5.19 2.22
C SER A 72 14.87 -4.85 0.73
N THR A 73 16.02 -5.12 0.14
CA THR A 73 16.27 -4.91 -1.30
C THR A 73 15.37 -5.79 -2.15
N VAL A 74 15.21 -7.06 -1.80
CA VAL A 74 14.32 -8.00 -2.49
C VAL A 74 12.87 -7.50 -2.44
N GLY A 75 12.41 -6.98 -1.30
CA GLY A 75 11.09 -6.36 -1.17
C GLY A 75 10.92 -5.14 -2.06
N LEU A 76 11.93 -4.26 -2.15
CA LEU A 76 11.91 -3.09 -3.03
C LEU A 76 11.93 -3.47 -4.52
N LEU A 77 12.67 -4.52 -4.90
CA LEU A 77 12.64 -5.05 -6.26
C LEU A 77 11.23 -5.59 -6.61
N GLY A 78 10.61 -6.32 -5.67
CA GLY A 78 9.21 -6.74 -5.81
C GLY A 78 8.27 -5.54 -6.00
N TRP A 79 8.42 -4.51 -5.18
CA TRP A 79 7.63 -3.28 -5.25
C TRP A 79 7.77 -2.56 -6.60
N SER A 80 8.99 -2.43 -7.11
CA SER A 80 9.26 -1.81 -8.41
C SER A 80 8.66 -2.61 -9.56
N LEU A 81 8.85 -3.95 -9.54
CA LEU A 81 8.28 -4.85 -10.55
C LEU A 81 6.75 -4.84 -10.48
N GLY A 82 6.19 -4.86 -9.28
CA GLY A 82 4.75 -4.79 -9.06
C GLY A 82 4.13 -3.52 -9.62
N GLY A 83 4.75 -2.36 -9.38
CA GLY A 83 4.32 -1.09 -9.97
C GLY A 83 4.27 -1.15 -11.49
N PHE A 84 5.31 -1.69 -12.13
CA PHE A 84 5.35 -1.85 -13.57
C PHE A 84 4.27 -2.82 -14.08
N LEU A 85 4.17 -4.01 -13.50
CA LEU A 85 3.21 -5.03 -13.91
C LEU A 85 1.76 -4.56 -13.70
N PHE A 86 1.44 -4.00 -12.54
CA PHE A 86 0.09 -3.53 -12.24
C PHE A 86 -0.29 -2.27 -13.00
N GLY A 87 0.69 -1.43 -13.40
CA GLY A 87 0.43 -0.36 -14.36
C GLY A 87 -0.14 -0.91 -15.66
N ILE A 88 0.50 -1.94 -16.24
CA ILE A 88 0.03 -2.62 -17.45
C ILE A 88 -1.32 -3.34 -17.18
N ILE A 89 -1.41 -4.13 -16.13
CA ILE A 89 -2.64 -4.88 -15.78
C ILE A 89 -3.83 -3.93 -15.64
N ALA A 90 -3.64 -2.77 -14.99
CA ALA A 90 -4.70 -1.78 -14.80
C ALA A 90 -5.26 -1.22 -16.11
N ASP A 91 -4.45 -1.14 -17.16
CA ASP A 91 -4.89 -0.71 -18.49
C ASP A 91 -5.76 -1.76 -19.21
N TYR A 92 -5.65 -3.05 -18.83
CA TYR A 92 -6.44 -4.13 -19.40
C TYR A 92 -7.70 -4.47 -18.62
N ILE A 93 -7.59 -4.61 -17.28
CA ILE A 93 -8.70 -5.07 -16.43
C ILE A 93 -9.41 -3.95 -15.68
N GLY A 94 -8.86 -2.74 -15.70
CA GLY A 94 -9.34 -1.57 -14.96
C GLY A 94 -8.58 -1.32 -13.66
N ARG A 95 -8.60 -0.07 -13.22
CA ARG A 95 -7.78 0.39 -12.08
C ARG A 95 -8.27 -0.19 -10.76
N VAL A 96 -9.59 -0.22 -10.56
CA VAL A 96 -10.18 -0.73 -9.31
C VAL A 96 -9.94 -2.22 -9.15
N ARG A 97 -10.09 -3.00 -10.25
CA ARG A 97 -9.84 -4.44 -10.24
C ARG A 97 -8.35 -4.75 -10.05
N ALA A 98 -7.47 -4.01 -10.70
CA ALA A 98 -6.02 -4.16 -10.54
C ALA A 98 -5.61 -3.92 -9.09
N LEU A 99 -6.09 -2.85 -8.45
CA LEU A 99 -5.84 -2.57 -7.04
C LEU A 99 -6.44 -3.63 -6.10
N ALA A 100 -7.61 -4.18 -6.41
CA ALA A 100 -8.18 -5.27 -5.59
C ALA A 100 -7.33 -6.54 -5.68
N LEU A 101 -6.81 -6.87 -6.87
CA LEU A 101 -5.92 -8.01 -7.07
C LEU A 101 -4.58 -7.81 -6.36
N SER A 102 -4.01 -6.59 -6.43
CA SER A 102 -2.74 -6.27 -5.77
C SER A 102 -2.82 -6.43 -4.25
N ILE A 103 -3.90 -5.95 -3.62
CA ILE A 103 -4.11 -6.12 -2.19
C ILE A 103 -4.27 -7.60 -1.82
N LEU A 104 -4.95 -8.39 -2.64
CA LEU A 104 -5.09 -9.82 -2.37
C LEU A 104 -3.71 -10.50 -2.36
N ILE A 105 -2.87 -10.23 -3.35
CA ILE A 105 -1.49 -10.76 -3.41
C ILE A 105 -0.70 -10.29 -2.19
N TYR A 106 -0.68 -8.99 -1.93
CA TYR A 106 0.00 -8.41 -0.78
C TYR A 106 -0.45 -9.08 0.53
N SER A 107 -1.76 -9.20 0.78
CA SER A 107 -2.31 -9.77 2.00
C SER A 107 -1.88 -11.21 2.22
N VAL A 108 -1.95 -12.04 1.18
CA VAL A 108 -1.57 -13.46 1.24
C VAL A 108 -0.09 -13.57 1.58
N PHE A 109 0.78 -12.87 0.87
CA PHE A 109 2.22 -12.99 1.06
C PHE A 109 2.70 -12.31 2.35
N THR A 110 2.05 -11.26 2.83
CA THR A 110 2.31 -10.69 4.17
C THR A 110 1.98 -11.73 5.25
N GLY A 111 0.86 -12.44 5.13
CA GLY A 111 0.55 -13.54 6.07
C GLY A 111 1.56 -14.67 6.02
N LEU A 112 2.00 -15.09 4.83
CA LEU A 112 3.00 -16.12 4.65
C LEU A 112 4.36 -15.75 5.26
N GLN A 113 4.72 -14.45 5.31
CA GLN A 113 5.92 -14.01 6.04
C GLN A 113 5.89 -14.46 7.51
N GLY A 114 4.73 -14.44 8.15
CA GLY A 114 4.56 -14.93 9.52
C GLY A 114 4.76 -16.45 9.68
N LEU A 115 4.69 -17.21 8.59
CA LEU A 115 4.89 -18.67 8.57
C LEU A 115 6.31 -19.07 8.13
N SER A 116 7.20 -18.15 7.83
CA SER A 116 8.54 -18.46 7.34
C SER A 116 9.40 -19.16 8.38
N HIS A 117 10.17 -20.16 7.94
CA HIS A 117 11.09 -20.95 8.74
C HIS A 117 12.57 -20.72 8.35
N SER A 118 12.80 -19.95 7.30
CA SER A 118 14.14 -19.60 6.84
C SER A 118 14.19 -18.16 6.30
N PRO A 119 15.37 -17.52 6.30
CA PRO A 119 15.54 -16.21 5.67
C PRO A 119 15.19 -16.21 4.18
N LEU A 120 15.43 -17.34 3.48
CA LEU A 120 15.09 -17.47 2.06
C LEU A 120 13.58 -17.43 1.83
N GLU A 121 12.80 -18.20 2.62
CA GLU A 121 11.33 -18.16 2.55
C GLU A 121 10.79 -16.77 2.85
N LEU A 122 11.30 -16.13 3.91
CA LEU A 122 10.94 -14.77 4.26
C LEU A 122 11.22 -13.80 3.10
N GLY A 123 12.35 -13.97 2.40
CA GLY A 123 12.70 -13.18 1.22
C GLY A 123 11.77 -13.40 0.04
N ILE A 124 11.42 -14.65 -0.26
CA ILE A 124 10.47 -14.99 -1.33
C ILE A 124 9.10 -14.35 -1.04
N TYR A 125 8.59 -14.52 0.17
CA TYR A 125 7.29 -13.93 0.54
C TYR A 125 7.35 -12.40 0.55
N ARG A 126 8.47 -11.81 0.99
CA ARG A 126 8.70 -10.37 0.94
C ARG A 126 8.71 -9.81 -0.48
N PHE A 127 9.31 -10.54 -1.43
CA PHE A 127 9.28 -10.17 -2.84
C PHE A 127 7.86 -10.08 -3.38
N PHE A 128 7.05 -11.13 -3.19
CA PHE A 128 5.68 -11.16 -3.69
C PHE A 128 4.75 -10.20 -2.94
N ALA A 129 4.94 -9.99 -1.64
CA ALA A 129 4.25 -8.92 -0.92
C ALA A 129 4.59 -7.57 -1.54
N GLY A 130 5.87 -7.31 -1.85
CA GLY A 130 6.31 -6.12 -2.58
C GLY A 130 5.62 -5.98 -3.94
N VAL A 131 5.52 -7.05 -4.73
CA VAL A 131 4.79 -7.03 -6.01
C VAL A 131 3.33 -6.58 -5.82
N GLY A 132 2.67 -7.01 -4.75
CA GLY A 132 1.33 -6.55 -4.43
C GLY A 132 1.29 -5.05 -4.09
N THR A 133 2.15 -4.58 -3.19
CA THR A 133 2.13 -3.17 -2.72
C THR A 133 2.53 -2.17 -3.80
N GLY A 134 3.34 -2.58 -4.80
CA GLY A 134 3.77 -1.70 -5.89
C GLY A 134 2.65 -1.06 -6.71
N ALA A 135 1.47 -1.67 -6.74
CA ALA A 135 0.31 -1.15 -7.47
C ALA A 135 -0.28 0.14 -6.85
N GLU A 136 -0.13 0.34 -5.54
CA GLU A 136 -0.85 1.38 -4.80
C GLU A 136 -0.56 2.78 -5.33
N ILE A 137 0.69 3.12 -5.55
CA ILE A 137 1.06 4.44 -6.08
C ILE A 137 0.76 4.53 -7.58
N ILE A 138 1.19 3.53 -8.36
CA ILE A 138 1.14 3.58 -9.83
C ILE A 138 -0.30 3.58 -10.35
N VAL A 139 -1.20 2.86 -9.69
CA VAL A 139 -2.61 2.76 -10.08
C VAL A 139 -3.50 3.68 -9.25
N GLY A 140 -3.19 3.88 -7.97
CA GLY A 140 -4.00 4.67 -7.05
C GLY A 140 -3.92 6.18 -7.32
N ILE A 141 -2.74 6.74 -7.59
CA ILE A 141 -2.60 8.18 -7.90
C ILE A 141 -3.45 8.57 -9.12
N PRO A 142 -3.34 7.89 -10.28
CA PRO A 142 -4.20 8.19 -11.41
C PRO A 142 -5.69 8.01 -11.11
N LEU A 143 -6.08 6.99 -10.33
CA LEU A 143 -7.48 6.78 -9.95
C LEU A 143 -8.05 7.98 -9.18
N VAL A 144 -7.29 8.49 -8.20
CA VAL A 144 -7.66 9.72 -7.47
C VAL A 144 -7.68 10.92 -8.41
N ALA A 145 -6.65 11.09 -9.26
CA ALA A 145 -6.56 12.20 -10.19
C ALA A 145 -7.71 12.25 -11.21
N GLU A 146 -8.26 11.11 -11.59
CA GLU A 146 -9.43 11.02 -12.48
C GLU A 146 -10.76 11.29 -11.76
N ALA A 147 -10.85 10.93 -10.48
CA ALA A 147 -12.05 11.15 -9.68
C ALA A 147 -12.27 12.64 -9.33
N PHE A 148 -11.21 13.46 -9.33
CA PHE A 148 -11.28 14.86 -8.89
C PHE A 148 -11.02 15.84 -10.04
N ALA A 149 -11.73 17.00 -10.02
CA ALA A 149 -11.52 18.07 -10.97
C ALA A 149 -10.08 18.60 -10.90
N GLU A 150 -9.56 19.03 -12.03
CA GLU A 150 -8.16 19.44 -12.20
C GLU A 150 -7.69 20.48 -11.17
N ILE A 151 -8.56 21.45 -10.87
CA ILE A 151 -8.28 22.53 -9.90
C ILE A 151 -8.03 22.00 -8.46
N HIS A 152 -8.51 20.80 -8.14
CA HIS A 152 -8.40 20.21 -6.81
C HIS A 152 -7.35 19.11 -6.69
N ARG A 153 -6.87 18.57 -7.83
CA ARG A 153 -5.97 17.40 -7.87
C ARG A 153 -4.72 17.55 -7.01
N ALA A 154 -4.01 18.66 -7.16
CA ALA A 154 -2.75 18.85 -6.42
C ALA A 154 -2.96 18.81 -4.89
N LYS A 155 -4.04 19.44 -4.40
CA LYS A 155 -4.36 19.44 -2.97
C LYS A 155 -4.77 18.06 -2.48
N ILE A 156 -5.62 17.37 -3.21
CA ILE A 156 -6.10 16.03 -2.87
C ILE A 156 -4.95 15.03 -2.86
N LEU A 157 -4.08 15.06 -3.86
CA LEU A 157 -2.90 14.21 -3.92
C LEU A 157 -1.91 14.52 -2.78
N GLY A 158 -1.73 15.80 -2.44
CA GLY A 158 -0.92 16.20 -1.28
C GLY A 158 -1.46 15.64 0.03
N VAL A 159 -2.78 15.71 0.25
CA VAL A 159 -3.42 15.09 1.43
C VAL A 159 -3.32 13.56 1.37
N MET A 160 -3.45 12.96 0.20
CA MET A 160 -3.30 11.50 0.03
C MET A 160 -1.91 11.02 0.48
N MET A 161 -0.84 11.78 0.21
CA MET A 161 0.51 11.42 0.63
C MET A 161 0.69 11.37 2.16
N THR A 162 -0.17 12.03 2.95
CA THR A 162 -0.15 11.91 4.42
C THR A 162 -0.43 10.50 4.91
N GLY A 163 -1.05 9.65 4.08
CA GLY A 163 -1.27 8.23 4.36
C GLY A 163 0.00 7.49 4.72
N GLY A 164 1.13 7.81 4.06
CA GLY A 164 2.43 7.21 4.38
C GLY A 164 2.89 7.49 5.81
N ALA A 165 2.79 8.75 6.26
CA ALA A 165 3.12 9.12 7.63
C ALA A 165 2.18 8.46 8.64
N MET A 166 0.87 8.44 8.34
CA MET A 166 -0.12 7.78 9.18
C MET A 166 0.14 6.29 9.29
N GLY A 167 0.46 5.63 8.18
CA GLY A 167 0.81 4.21 8.15
C GLY A 167 2.03 3.88 9.01
N SER A 168 3.08 4.71 8.95
CA SER A 168 4.27 4.54 9.79
C SER A 168 3.95 4.67 11.28
N ILE A 169 3.08 5.63 11.66
CA ILE A 169 2.62 5.79 13.04
C ILE A 169 1.82 4.55 13.48
N ILE A 170 0.87 4.09 12.65
CA ILE A 170 0.06 2.90 12.93
C ILE A 170 0.96 1.68 13.10
N GLY A 171 1.94 1.47 12.20
CA GLY A 171 2.90 0.37 12.29
C GLY A 171 3.68 0.38 13.61
N GLY A 172 4.17 1.54 14.03
CA GLY A 172 4.84 1.70 15.31
C GLY A 172 3.95 1.32 16.50
N GLN A 173 2.68 1.77 16.50
CA GLN A 173 1.72 1.43 17.57
C GLN A 173 1.37 -0.06 17.58
N VAL A 174 1.13 -0.65 16.41
CA VAL A 174 0.86 -2.10 16.27
C VAL A 174 2.03 -2.89 16.82
N TYR A 175 3.26 -2.53 16.46
CA TYR A 175 4.45 -3.22 16.98
C TYR A 175 4.61 -3.04 18.49
N ALA A 176 4.36 -1.86 19.04
CA ALA A 176 4.43 -1.61 20.48
C ALA A 176 3.44 -2.47 21.27
N LEU A 177 2.25 -2.74 20.71
CA LEU A 177 1.20 -3.53 21.36
C LEU A 177 1.42 -5.05 21.23
N ILE A 178 1.93 -5.52 20.10
CA ILE A 178 1.90 -6.93 19.71
C ILE A 178 3.30 -7.53 19.54
N GLY A 179 4.31 -6.71 19.28
CA GLY A 179 5.68 -7.18 19.05
C GLY A 179 6.25 -8.04 20.18
N GLY A 180 5.79 -7.83 21.42
CA GLY A 180 6.15 -8.63 22.59
C GLY A 180 5.63 -10.08 22.55
N TYR A 181 4.57 -10.36 21.78
CA TYR A 181 4.03 -11.73 21.61
C TYR A 181 4.79 -12.53 20.54
N GLY A 182 5.61 -11.89 19.75
CA GLY A 182 6.41 -12.48 18.69
C GLY A 182 6.20 -11.83 17.32
N TRP A 183 7.26 -11.81 16.53
CA TRP A 183 7.26 -11.13 15.22
C TRP A 183 6.27 -11.74 14.21
N ARG A 184 5.94 -13.03 14.33
CA ARG A 184 4.97 -13.71 13.46
C ARG A 184 3.56 -13.14 13.59
N TYR A 185 3.12 -12.84 14.82
CA TYR A 185 1.79 -12.27 15.09
C TYR A 185 1.60 -10.90 14.46
N VAL A 186 2.68 -10.13 14.32
CA VAL A 186 2.66 -8.82 13.67
C VAL A 186 2.25 -8.94 12.21
N PHE A 187 2.76 -9.94 11.49
CA PHE A 187 2.38 -10.19 10.10
C PHE A 187 0.94 -10.69 9.95
N PHE A 188 0.49 -11.55 10.84
CA PHE A 188 -0.91 -12.05 10.80
C PHE A 188 -1.91 -10.92 11.04
N LEU A 189 -1.60 -9.97 11.91
CA LEU A 189 -2.48 -8.83 12.14
C LEU A 189 -2.53 -7.89 10.92
N GLY A 190 -1.43 -7.76 10.18
CA GLY A 190 -1.36 -6.96 8.96
C GLY A 190 -2.29 -7.43 7.84
N ILE A 191 -2.72 -8.70 7.85
CA ILE A 191 -3.65 -9.25 6.85
C ILE A 191 -5.07 -8.66 7.00
N VAL A 192 -5.54 -8.46 8.23
CA VAL A 192 -6.95 -8.12 8.51
C VAL A 192 -7.40 -6.81 7.84
N PRO A 193 -6.68 -5.68 7.99
CA PRO A 193 -7.05 -4.45 7.30
C PRO A 193 -6.96 -4.55 5.78
N ALA A 194 -5.99 -5.33 5.27
CA ALA A 194 -5.81 -5.52 3.85
C ALA A 194 -6.97 -6.30 3.21
N ILE A 195 -7.45 -7.37 3.85
CA ILE A 195 -8.63 -8.10 3.38
C ILE A 195 -9.87 -7.19 3.39
N LEU A 196 -10.06 -6.41 4.46
CA LEU A 196 -11.17 -5.47 4.55
C LEU A 196 -11.15 -4.46 3.40
N LEU A 197 -9.98 -3.91 3.10
CA LEU A 197 -9.81 -2.96 2.01
C LEU A 197 -10.07 -3.60 0.64
N ALA A 198 -9.64 -4.85 0.42
CA ALA A 198 -9.94 -5.60 -0.80
C ALA A 198 -11.44 -5.81 -0.99
N VAL A 199 -12.18 -6.11 0.07
CA VAL A 199 -13.65 -6.25 0.03
C VAL A 199 -14.32 -4.91 -0.30
N ILE A 200 -13.88 -3.82 0.31
CA ILE A 200 -14.43 -2.48 0.04
C ILE A 200 -14.17 -2.09 -1.43
N ARG A 201 -12.96 -2.34 -1.94
CA ARG A 201 -12.59 -2.02 -3.34
C ARG A 201 -13.44 -2.78 -4.36
N ARG A 202 -13.86 -4.00 -4.09
CA ARG A 202 -14.77 -4.74 -4.98
C ARG A 202 -16.12 -4.05 -5.19
N ARG A 203 -16.52 -3.15 -4.29
CA ARG A 203 -17.75 -2.35 -4.39
C ARG A 203 -17.56 -1.00 -5.09
N MET A 204 -16.33 -0.68 -5.50
CA MET A 204 -16.05 0.54 -6.26
C MET A 204 -16.34 0.32 -7.74
N PHE A 205 -16.80 1.38 -8.42
CA PHE A 205 -17.02 1.37 -9.86
C PHE A 205 -15.76 1.83 -10.59
N GLU A 206 -15.49 1.23 -11.75
CA GLU A 206 -14.44 1.73 -12.64
C GLU A 206 -14.81 3.12 -13.17
N PRO A 207 -13.84 4.06 -13.32
CA PRO A 207 -14.09 5.36 -13.91
C PRO A 207 -14.66 5.26 -15.32
N GLU A 208 -15.59 6.18 -15.68
CA GLU A 208 -16.24 6.21 -17.01
C GLU A 208 -15.23 6.25 -18.15
N ARG A 209 -14.13 6.97 -17.99
CA ARG A 209 -13.04 7.02 -18.99
C ARG A 209 -12.49 5.64 -19.37
N PHE A 210 -12.46 4.70 -18.43
CA PHE A 210 -12.01 3.34 -18.72
C PHE A 210 -13.00 2.60 -19.61
N ALA A 211 -14.32 2.78 -19.38
CA ALA A 211 -15.36 2.20 -20.23
C ALA A 211 -15.27 2.71 -21.68
N ASP A 212 -15.04 4.01 -21.86
CA ASP A 212 -14.89 4.63 -23.19
C ASP A 212 -13.67 4.10 -23.95
N VAL A 213 -12.52 3.95 -23.28
CA VAL A 213 -11.31 3.39 -23.88
C VAL A 213 -11.52 1.92 -24.28
N GLN A 214 -12.20 1.14 -23.44
CA GLN A 214 -12.51 -0.26 -23.76
C GLN A 214 -13.46 -0.38 -24.94
N GLN A 215 -14.46 0.49 -25.07
CA GLN A 215 -15.36 0.50 -26.24
C GLN A 215 -14.58 0.80 -27.53
N ARG A 216 -13.70 1.79 -27.52
CA ARG A 216 -12.86 2.12 -28.69
C ARG A 216 -11.93 0.97 -29.10
N ARG A 217 -11.35 0.23 -28.13
CA ARG A 217 -10.51 -0.96 -28.42
C ARG A 217 -11.28 -2.14 -28.98
N ARG A 218 -12.59 -2.25 -28.71
CA ARG A 218 -13.46 -3.31 -29.27
C ARG A 218 -13.99 -2.99 -30.67
N SER A 219 -13.97 -1.72 -31.07
CA SER A 219 -14.46 -1.23 -32.35
C SER A 219 -13.36 -1.05 -33.41
N SER A 220 -12.10 -1.23 -33.05
CA SER A 220 -10.92 -1.29 -33.94
C SER A 220 -10.42 -2.72 -34.11
#